data_3dcb78d806a848f61e5eeea0ca2c9fb6
#
_entry.id   3dcb78d806a848f61e5eeea0ca2c9fb6
#
_cell.length_a   1.000
_cell.length_b   1.000
_cell.length_c   1.000
_cell.angle_alpha   90.00
_cell.angle_beta   90.00
_cell.angle_gamma   90.00
#
_symmetry.space_group_name_H-M   'P 1'
#
loop_
_entity.id
_entity.type
_entity.pdbx_description
1 polymer ?
#
loop_
_entity_poly.entity_id
_entity_poly.type
_entity_poly.pdbx_seq_one_letter_code
_entity_poly.pdbx_strand_id
1 'polypeptide(L)'
;TAATYGEPERVPILETDKTEPTNCYGETKLSMEKMFKWVGKAHGLRFVSLRYFNACGAHVSGQIGEAHNPESHLIPLILQVPNGQREYISIFGDDYDTKDGTCIRDYIHVTDLAQAHILAMDYLMNGGESSIFNLGNGVGFTVKEVIDTARKVTGHPIPAKTTPRRAGDPAQLIASSEKARSVLGWHPEHADLEEIIATAWNWHKHHPHGFAK
;
A
#
# COMPACT_ATOMS: atom_id res chain seq x y z
N THR A 1 -5.06 -4.92 5.62
CA THR A 1 -5.12 -4.38 4.25
C THR A 1 -6.34 -3.49 4.02
N ALA A 2 -6.19 -2.45 3.21
CA ALA A 2 -7.30 -1.59 2.76
C ALA A 2 -8.39 -2.37 1.97
N ALA A 3 -8.04 -3.50 1.38
CA ALA A 3 -8.99 -4.34 0.64
C ALA A 3 -10.17 -4.87 1.49
N THR A 4 -10.08 -4.77 2.82
CA THR A 4 -11.20 -5.12 3.71
C THR A 4 -12.37 -4.14 3.64
N TYR A 5 -12.14 -2.90 3.17
CA TYR A 5 -13.18 -1.88 3.09
C TYR A 5 -14.06 -2.00 1.84
N GLY A 6 -13.52 -2.55 0.74
CA GLY A 6 -14.20 -2.56 -0.56
C GLY A 6 -14.33 -1.15 -1.14
N GLU A 7 -15.52 -0.78 -1.62
CA GLU A 7 -15.82 0.56 -2.12
C GLU A 7 -16.14 1.49 -0.93
N PRO A 8 -15.30 2.50 -0.63
CA PRO A 8 -15.53 3.36 0.53
C PRO A 8 -16.63 4.38 0.26
N GLU A 9 -17.48 4.64 1.25
CA GLU A 9 -18.49 5.69 1.20
C GLU A 9 -17.90 7.11 1.34
N ARG A 10 -16.68 7.19 1.88
CA ARG A 10 -15.93 8.44 2.09
C ARG A 10 -14.42 8.21 2.12
N VAL A 11 -13.68 9.28 1.88
CA VAL A 11 -12.23 9.35 2.09
C VAL A 11 -11.90 10.62 2.90
N PRO A 12 -10.93 10.59 3.83
CA PRO A 12 -10.14 9.43 4.26
C PRO A 12 -10.94 8.36 5.00
N ILE A 13 -10.58 7.09 4.82
CA ILE A 13 -11.23 5.92 5.42
C ILE A 13 -10.80 5.78 6.89
N LEU A 14 -11.78 5.59 7.78
CA LEU A 14 -11.54 5.34 9.21
C LEU A 14 -11.64 3.84 9.52
N GLU A 15 -11.06 3.41 10.66
CA GLU A 15 -11.16 2.02 11.13
C GLU A 15 -12.58 1.59 11.49
N THR A 16 -13.45 2.57 11.76
CA THR A 16 -14.89 2.37 12.07
C THR A 16 -15.77 2.26 10.83
N ASP A 17 -15.22 2.53 9.66
CA ASP A 17 -15.99 2.47 8.41
C ASP A 17 -16.34 1.02 8.06
N LYS A 18 -17.41 0.87 7.27
CA LYS A 18 -17.92 -0.43 6.84
C LYS A 18 -16.82 -1.24 6.15
N THR A 19 -16.77 -2.52 6.48
CA THR A 19 -15.90 -3.49 5.83
C THR A 19 -16.75 -4.43 4.97
N GLU A 20 -16.62 -4.28 3.65
CA GLU A 20 -17.37 -5.04 2.64
C GLU A 20 -16.47 -5.32 1.43
N PRO A 21 -15.56 -6.30 1.56
CA PRO A 21 -14.60 -6.62 0.51
C PRO A 21 -15.26 -6.91 -0.83
N THR A 22 -14.69 -6.41 -1.91
CA THR A 22 -15.15 -6.65 -3.29
C THR A 22 -14.37 -7.76 -4.01
N ASN A 23 -13.43 -8.43 -3.30
CA ASN A 23 -12.62 -9.51 -3.86
C ASN A 23 -12.24 -10.54 -2.79
N CYS A 24 -11.84 -11.74 -3.24
CA CYS A 24 -11.51 -12.85 -2.34
C CYS A 24 -10.32 -12.56 -1.43
N TYR A 25 -9.33 -11.80 -1.86
CA TYR A 25 -8.20 -11.41 -1.02
C TYR A 25 -8.67 -10.57 0.19
N GLY A 26 -9.46 -9.52 -0.05
CA GLY A 26 -10.04 -8.70 1.02
C GLY A 26 -10.88 -9.52 2.00
N GLU A 27 -11.71 -10.44 1.49
CA GLU A 27 -12.54 -11.33 2.32
C GLU A 27 -11.70 -12.25 3.20
N THR A 28 -10.64 -12.86 2.66
CA THR A 28 -9.75 -13.70 3.48
C THR A 28 -9.10 -12.91 4.61
N LYS A 29 -8.66 -11.66 4.35
CA LYS A 29 -8.06 -10.81 5.38
C LYS A 29 -9.05 -10.35 6.44
N LEU A 30 -10.27 -9.99 6.04
CA LEU A 30 -11.34 -9.65 6.97
C LEU A 30 -11.75 -10.87 7.83
N SER A 31 -11.79 -12.06 7.24
CA SER A 31 -12.04 -13.31 7.97
C SER A 31 -10.99 -13.59 9.04
N MET A 32 -9.71 -13.28 8.77
CA MET A 32 -8.64 -13.37 9.77
C MET A 32 -8.86 -12.42 10.95
N GLU A 33 -9.25 -11.17 10.70
CA GLU A 33 -9.57 -10.21 11.77
C GLU A 33 -10.74 -10.69 12.65
N LYS A 34 -11.80 -11.23 12.01
CA LYS A 34 -12.93 -11.84 12.73
C LYS A 34 -12.47 -13.04 13.56
N MET A 35 -11.60 -13.89 13.04
CA MET A 35 -11.05 -15.02 13.74
C MET A 35 -10.22 -14.60 14.95
N PHE A 36 -9.32 -13.62 14.83
CA PHE A 36 -8.55 -13.07 15.95
C PHE A 36 -9.43 -12.54 17.06
N LYS A 37 -10.52 -11.87 16.71
CA LYS A 37 -11.51 -11.38 17.69
C LYS A 37 -12.12 -12.53 18.51
N TRP A 38 -12.47 -13.65 17.87
CA TRP A 38 -13.05 -14.80 18.57
C TRP A 38 -12.02 -15.58 19.38
N VAL A 39 -10.80 -15.75 18.87
CA VAL A 39 -9.68 -16.34 19.62
C VAL A 39 -9.34 -15.47 20.83
N GLY A 40 -9.35 -14.15 20.67
CA GLY A 40 -9.17 -13.22 21.78
C GLY A 40 -10.20 -13.40 22.88
N LYS A 41 -11.49 -13.51 22.51
CA LYS A 41 -12.58 -13.76 23.48
C LYS A 41 -12.47 -15.11 24.17
N ALA A 42 -12.08 -16.16 23.44
CA ALA A 42 -12.05 -17.53 23.98
C ALA A 42 -10.78 -17.82 24.81
N HIS A 43 -9.66 -17.22 24.45
CA HIS A 43 -8.34 -17.60 24.99
C HIS A 43 -7.50 -16.42 25.50
N GLY A 44 -8.06 -15.21 25.53
CA GLY A 44 -7.33 -14.02 26.00
C GLY A 44 -6.21 -13.54 25.07
N LEU A 45 -6.19 -13.99 23.79
CA LEU A 45 -5.21 -13.49 22.81
C LEU A 45 -5.45 -12.01 22.55
N ARG A 46 -4.43 -11.19 22.77
CA ARG A 46 -4.44 -9.80 22.31
C ARG A 46 -3.79 -9.71 20.94
N PHE A 47 -4.31 -8.84 20.07
CA PHE A 47 -3.83 -8.67 18.72
C PHE A 47 -3.92 -7.22 18.23
N VAL A 48 -3.08 -6.86 17.31
CA VAL A 48 -3.20 -5.65 16.49
C VAL A 48 -3.31 -6.05 15.03
N SER A 49 -4.33 -5.54 14.36
CA SER A 49 -4.45 -5.63 12.90
C SER A 49 -4.05 -4.31 12.27
N LEU A 50 -2.95 -4.32 11.52
CA LEU A 50 -2.48 -3.17 10.76
C LEU A 50 -3.08 -3.25 9.35
N ARG A 51 -4.00 -2.33 9.02
CA ARG A 51 -4.60 -2.20 7.69
C ARG A 51 -3.80 -1.20 6.89
N TYR A 52 -2.69 -1.62 6.31
CA TYR A 52 -1.94 -0.75 5.40
C TYR A 52 -2.50 -0.77 3.99
N PHE A 53 -2.30 0.35 3.30
CA PHE A 53 -2.79 0.61 1.96
C PHE A 53 -1.77 0.07 0.93
N ASN A 54 -1.18 0.89 0.11
CA ASN A 54 -0.22 0.38 -0.88
C ASN A 54 1.20 0.44 -0.31
N ALA A 55 1.70 -0.69 0.19
CA ALA A 55 3.10 -0.82 0.59
C ALA A 55 4.02 -0.63 -0.62
N CYS A 56 5.08 0.13 -0.48
CA CYS A 56 5.97 0.50 -1.57
C CYS A 56 7.34 0.98 -1.08
N GLY A 57 8.23 1.29 -2.02
CA GLY A 57 9.59 1.66 -1.68
C GLY A 57 10.48 0.45 -1.40
N ALA A 58 11.71 0.72 -1.03
CA ALA A 58 12.69 -0.27 -0.61
C ALA A 58 13.61 0.32 0.46
N HIS A 59 14.33 -0.51 1.18
CA HIS A 59 15.31 -0.03 2.15
C HIS A 59 16.41 0.79 1.46
N VAL A 60 16.79 1.89 2.07
CA VAL A 60 17.77 2.86 1.51
C VAL A 60 19.12 2.23 1.13
N SER A 61 19.49 1.13 1.79
CA SER A 61 20.72 0.39 1.45
C SER A 61 20.70 -0.26 0.06
N GLY A 62 19.52 -0.39 -0.57
CA GLY A 62 19.37 -1.12 -1.83
C GLY A 62 19.58 -2.64 -1.73
N GLN A 63 19.63 -3.19 -0.51
CA GLN A 63 19.83 -4.63 -0.28
C GLN A 63 18.53 -5.38 0.06
N ILE A 64 17.48 -4.64 0.41
CA ILE A 64 16.16 -5.17 0.78
C ILE A 64 15.10 -4.42 -0.03
N GLY A 65 14.28 -5.17 -0.75
CA GLY A 65 13.19 -4.64 -1.56
C GLY A 65 12.19 -5.71 -1.95
N GLU A 66 11.19 -5.30 -2.72
CA GLU A 66 10.10 -6.16 -3.14
C GLU A 66 10.53 -7.10 -4.27
N ALA A 67 10.17 -8.38 -4.15
CA ALA A 67 10.48 -9.42 -5.14
C ALA A 67 9.35 -10.43 -5.25
N HIS A 68 8.23 -10.03 -5.83
CA HIS A 68 7.09 -10.92 -6.09
C HIS A 68 7.22 -11.62 -7.44
N ASN A 69 6.71 -12.85 -7.50
CA ASN A 69 6.57 -13.61 -8.74
C ASN A 69 5.25 -14.40 -8.72
N PRO A 70 4.22 -14.05 -9.53
CA PRO A 70 4.21 -12.88 -10.43
C PRO A 70 4.07 -11.54 -9.68
N GLU A 71 4.64 -10.47 -10.25
CA GLU A 71 4.47 -9.12 -9.75
C GLU A 71 3.12 -8.52 -10.18
N SER A 72 2.44 -7.86 -9.26
CA SER A 72 1.13 -7.25 -9.50
C SER A 72 0.99 -5.80 -8.99
N HIS A 73 1.97 -5.31 -8.24
CA HIS A 73 1.94 -3.96 -7.67
C HIS A 73 2.39 -2.89 -8.66
N LEU A 74 1.76 -1.71 -8.60
CA LEU A 74 1.92 -0.67 -9.62
C LEU A 74 3.36 -0.18 -9.75
N ILE A 75 4.01 0.22 -8.64
CA ILE A 75 5.36 0.80 -8.69
C ILE A 75 6.39 -0.19 -9.26
N PRO A 76 6.49 -1.44 -8.78
CA PRO A 76 7.37 -2.42 -9.41
C PRO A 76 7.08 -2.65 -10.91
N LEU A 77 5.80 -2.74 -11.30
CA LEU A 77 5.43 -2.90 -12.72
C LEU A 77 5.85 -1.70 -13.58
N ILE A 78 5.73 -0.48 -13.05
CA ILE A 78 6.24 0.73 -13.73
C ILE A 78 7.76 0.63 -13.90
N LEU A 79 8.48 0.22 -12.86
CA LEU A 79 9.94 0.14 -12.85
C LEU A 79 10.49 -1.01 -13.70
N GLN A 80 9.69 -2.02 -14.04
CA GLN A 80 10.04 -3.03 -15.04
C GLN A 80 10.23 -2.43 -16.43
N VAL A 81 9.62 -1.27 -16.76
CA VAL A 81 9.76 -0.63 -18.06
C VAL A 81 11.18 -0.09 -18.26
N PRO A 82 11.75 0.78 -17.40
CA PRO A 82 13.13 1.22 -17.51
C PRO A 82 14.17 0.09 -17.34
N ASN A 83 13.80 -1.02 -16.68
CA ASN A 83 14.64 -2.23 -16.61
C ASN A 83 14.60 -3.08 -17.90
N GLY A 84 13.84 -2.71 -18.93
CA GLY A 84 13.72 -3.46 -20.17
C GLY A 84 12.92 -4.77 -20.07
N GLN A 85 12.24 -5.01 -18.96
CA GLN A 85 11.44 -6.23 -18.73
C GLN A 85 10.00 -6.08 -19.27
N ARG A 86 9.60 -4.86 -19.62
CA ARG A 86 8.25 -4.51 -20.06
C ARG A 86 8.32 -3.36 -21.07
N GLU A 87 7.52 -3.41 -22.13
CA GLU A 87 7.50 -2.36 -23.15
C GLU A 87 6.76 -1.09 -22.69
N TYR A 88 5.69 -1.26 -21.92
CA TYR A 88 4.85 -0.17 -21.43
C TYR A 88 4.13 -0.56 -20.13
N ILE A 89 3.60 0.44 -19.43
CA ILE A 89 2.68 0.24 -18.30
C ILE A 89 1.23 0.41 -18.74
N SER A 90 0.33 -0.42 -18.23
CA SER A 90 -1.12 -0.30 -18.46
C SER A 90 -1.76 0.58 -17.39
N ILE A 91 -2.59 1.55 -17.81
CA ILE A 91 -3.47 2.34 -16.97
C ILE A 91 -4.88 1.73 -17.07
N PHE A 92 -5.39 1.17 -15.98
CA PHE A 92 -6.69 0.50 -15.95
C PHE A 92 -7.82 1.49 -15.67
N GLY A 93 -8.40 2.06 -16.73
CA GLY A 93 -9.41 3.11 -16.69
C GLY A 93 -8.82 4.51 -16.58
N ASP A 94 -9.43 5.45 -17.31
CA ASP A 94 -9.09 6.87 -17.30
C ASP A 94 -10.35 7.76 -17.23
N ASP A 95 -11.45 7.15 -16.79
CA ASP A 95 -12.78 7.72 -16.69
C ASP A 95 -13.35 7.70 -15.25
N TYR A 96 -12.46 7.52 -14.22
CA TYR A 96 -12.86 7.63 -12.82
C TYR A 96 -13.16 9.10 -12.45
N ASP A 97 -14.04 9.29 -11.47
CA ASP A 97 -14.31 10.62 -10.90
C ASP A 97 -13.14 11.06 -9.98
N THR A 98 -12.06 11.49 -10.64
CA THR A 98 -10.81 11.94 -10.04
C THR A 98 -10.21 13.05 -10.89
N LYS A 99 -9.23 13.77 -10.37
CA LYS A 99 -8.62 14.94 -11.03
C LYS A 99 -8.05 14.68 -12.43
N ASP A 100 -7.67 13.44 -12.75
CA ASP A 100 -7.08 13.08 -14.04
C ASP A 100 -7.72 11.82 -14.69
N GLY A 101 -8.80 11.34 -14.09
CA GLY A 101 -9.55 10.18 -14.54
C GLY A 101 -8.98 8.83 -14.10
N THR A 102 -7.81 8.78 -13.43
CA THR A 102 -7.22 7.52 -12.97
C THR A 102 -7.43 7.32 -11.47
N CYS A 103 -7.36 6.05 -11.01
CA CYS A 103 -7.54 5.73 -9.60
C CYS A 103 -6.55 6.46 -8.69
N ILE A 104 -7.00 6.82 -7.48
CA ILE A 104 -6.17 7.40 -6.44
C ILE A 104 -5.88 6.33 -5.37
N ARG A 105 -4.61 6.19 -5.00
CA ARG A 105 -4.16 5.27 -3.95
C ARG A 105 -3.24 5.97 -2.97
N ASP A 106 -3.27 5.51 -1.73
CA ASP A 106 -2.38 5.93 -0.66
C ASP A 106 -1.17 5.00 -0.62
N TYR A 107 0.01 5.56 -0.76
CA TYR A 107 1.28 4.83 -0.82
C TYR A 107 2.04 5.01 0.47
N ILE A 108 2.55 3.90 1.00
CA ILE A 108 3.26 3.88 2.28
C ILE A 108 4.61 3.19 2.14
N HIS A 109 5.66 3.86 2.61
CA HIS A 109 7.00 3.32 2.53
C HIS A 109 7.17 2.10 3.45
N VAL A 110 7.84 1.06 2.97
CA VAL A 110 8.03 -0.19 3.74
C VAL A 110 8.78 0.02 5.05
N THR A 111 9.65 1.02 5.15
CA THR A 111 10.35 1.38 6.41
C THR A 111 9.37 1.91 7.45
N ASP A 112 8.42 2.78 7.05
CA ASP A 112 7.38 3.30 7.95
C ASP A 112 6.43 2.19 8.40
N LEU A 113 6.15 1.22 7.51
CA LEU A 113 5.38 0.03 7.88
C LEU A 113 6.14 -0.83 8.90
N ALA A 114 7.44 -1.04 8.71
CA ALA A 114 8.26 -1.80 9.67
C ALA A 114 8.23 -1.14 11.05
N GLN A 115 8.36 0.19 11.12
CA GLN A 115 8.23 0.96 12.35
C GLN A 115 6.85 0.77 13.00
N ALA A 116 5.77 0.82 12.21
CA ALA A 116 4.42 0.59 12.73
C ALA A 116 4.24 -0.80 13.37
N HIS A 117 4.90 -1.82 12.82
CA HIS A 117 4.85 -3.17 13.41
C HIS A 117 5.58 -3.22 14.76
N ILE A 118 6.72 -2.55 14.88
CA ILE A 118 7.47 -2.45 16.16
C ILE A 118 6.62 -1.74 17.20
N LEU A 119 6.04 -0.58 16.86
CA LEU A 119 5.18 0.18 17.76
C LEU A 119 3.92 -0.59 18.17
N ALA A 120 3.32 -1.36 17.25
CA ALA A 120 2.17 -2.22 17.55
C ALA A 120 2.54 -3.36 18.49
N MET A 121 3.72 -3.95 18.34
CA MET A 121 4.25 -4.97 19.25
C MET A 121 4.49 -4.37 20.64
N ASP A 122 5.17 -3.23 20.73
CA ASP A 122 5.43 -2.54 21.99
C ASP A 122 4.12 -2.14 22.69
N TYR A 123 3.13 -1.66 21.94
CA TYR A 123 1.80 -1.36 22.47
C TYR A 123 1.17 -2.60 23.15
N LEU A 124 1.22 -3.76 22.51
CA LEU A 124 0.69 -5.01 23.11
C LEU A 124 1.51 -5.47 24.31
N MET A 125 2.84 -5.37 24.27
CA MET A 125 3.72 -5.76 25.38
C MET A 125 3.50 -4.89 26.61
N ASN A 126 3.17 -3.62 26.42
CA ASN A 126 2.84 -2.67 27.48
C ASN A 126 1.38 -2.73 27.95
N GLY A 127 0.66 -3.79 27.63
CA GLY A 127 -0.70 -4.02 28.13
C GLY A 127 -1.81 -3.47 27.26
N GLY A 128 -1.51 -2.96 26.05
CA GLY A 128 -2.50 -2.43 25.11
C GLY A 128 -3.58 -3.45 24.74
N GLU A 129 -4.80 -2.99 24.53
CA GLU A 129 -5.95 -3.80 24.14
C GLU A 129 -5.91 -4.16 22.65
N SER A 130 -6.59 -5.26 22.29
CA SER A 130 -6.73 -5.65 20.88
C SER A 130 -7.32 -4.52 20.04
N SER A 131 -6.67 -4.18 18.94
CA SER A 131 -7.06 -3.03 18.13
C SER A 131 -6.78 -3.22 16.65
N ILE A 132 -7.37 -2.33 15.85
CA ILE A 132 -7.14 -2.22 14.42
C ILE A 132 -6.64 -0.80 14.14
N PHE A 133 -5.64 -0.66 13.29
CA PHE A 133 -5.09 0.64 12.88
C PHE A 133 -4.93 0.70 11.38
N ASN A 134 -5.42 1.78 10.78
CA ASN A 134 -5.09 2.12 9.41
C ASN A 134 -3.69 2.72 9.31
N LEU A 135 -2.95 2.31 8.30
CA LEU A 135 -1.64 2.85 7.98
C LEU A 135 -1.64 3.39 6.56
N GLY A 136 -1.61 4.69 6.43
CA GLY A 136 -1.51 5.45 5.18
C GLY A 136 -0.91 6.81 5.45
N ASN A 137 -0.43 7.47 4.41
CA ASN A 137 0.09 8.83 4.51
C ASN A 137 -1.03 9.89 4.60
N GLY A 138 -2.28 9.49 4.25
CA GLY A 138 -3.43 10.39 4.19
C GLY A 138 -3.41 11.29 2.95
N VAL A 139 -2.44 11.09 2.06
CA VAL A 139 -2.32 11.76 0.77
C VAL A 139 -2.41 10.73 -0.33
N GLY A 140 -3.36 10.92 -1.25
CA GLY A 140 -3.54 10.01 -2.38
C GLY A 140 -2.84 10.51 -3.63
N PHE A 141 -2.24 9.60 -4.38
CA PHE A 141 -1.66 9.89 -5.70
C PHE A 141 -2.41 9.12 -6.77
N THR A 142 -2.64 9.77 -7.92
CA THR A 142 -3.24 9.12 -9.10
C THR A 142 -2.22 8.19 -9.76
N VAL A 143 -2.71 7.24 -10.55
CA VAL A 143 -1.82 6.36 -11.34
C VAL A 143 -0.93 7.19 -12.29
N LYS A 144 -1.45 8.26 -12.90
CA LYS A 144 -0.66 9.14 -13.77
C LYS A 144 0.44 9.87 -13.00
N GLU A 145 0.15 10.40 -11.81
CA GLU A 145 1.17 11.04 -10.96
C GLU A 145 2.30 10.08 -10.59
N VAL A 146 1.98 8.83 -10.27
CA VAL A 146 2.99 7.81 -9.98
C VAL A 146 3.87 7.52 -11.20
N ILE A 147 3.27 7.42 -12.39
CA ILE A 147 4.01 7.22 -13.64
C ILE A 147 4.90 8.42 -13.95
N ASP A 148 4.39 9.65 -13.80
CA ASP A 148 5.14 10.87 -14.08
C ASP A 148 6.32 11.05 -13.11
N THR A 149 6.11 10.73 -11.83
CA THR A 149 7.18 10.73 -10.84
C THR A 149 8.24 9.66 -11.17
N ALA A 150 7.82 8.47 -11.61
CA ALA A 150 8.76 7.43 -12.04
C ALA A 150 9.57 7.84 -13.27
N ARG A 151 8.97 8.54 -14.23
CA ARG A 151 9.67 9.13 -15.38
C ARG A 151 10.76 10.10 -14.93
N LYS A 152 10.43 10.97 -13.97
CA LYS A 152 11.38 11.93 -13.40
C LYS A 152 12.53 11.23 -12.70
N VAL A 153 12.24 10.26 -11.84
CA VAL A 153 13.25 9.54 -11.04
C VAL A 153 14.17 8.68 -11.89
N THR A 154 13.61 7.98 -12.88
CA THR A 154 14.40 7.04 -13.71
C THR A 154 15.06 7.69 -14.91
N GLY A 155 14.61 8.88 -15.34
CA GLY A 155 15.01 9.51 -16.59
C GLY A 155 14.51 8.78 -17.85
N HIS A 156 13.63 7.79 -17.71
CA HIS A 156 13.09 6.98 -18.78
C HIS A 156 11.68 7.45 -19.18
N PRO A 157 11.31 7.46 -20.48
CA PRO A 157 10.01 7.96 -20.94
C PRO A 157 8.81 7.14 -20.48
N ILE A 158 8.99 5.92 -20.03
CA ILE A 158 7.98 4.96 -19.54
C ILE A 158 6.67 5.08 -20.34
N PRO A 159 6.56 4.45 -21.52
CA PRO A 159 5.34 4.45 -22.30
C PRO A 159 4.17 3.88 -21.47
N ALA A 160 2.99 4.50 -21.62
CA ALA A 160 1.79 4.08 -20.92
C ALA A 160 0.62 3.90 -21.90
N LYS A 161 -0.23 2.90 -21.69
CA LYS A 161 -1.43 2.64 -22.49
C LYS A 161 -2.65 2.51 -21.60
N THR A 162 -3.72 3.21 -21.93
CA THR A 162 -5.01 3.04 -21.24
C THR A 162 -5.68 1.74 -21.69
N THR A 163 -6.23 1.02 -20.74
CA THR A 163 -6.99 -0.21 -20.92
C THR A 163 -8.30 -0.10 -20.13
N PRO A 164 -9.31 -0.94 -20.37
CA PRO A 164 -10.56 -0.93 -19.60
C PRO A 164 -10.32 -1.04 -18.08
N ARG A 165 -11.23 -0.50 -17.27
CA ARG A 165 -11.19 -0.63 -15.80
C ARG A 165 -11.09 -2.09 -15.38
N ARG A 166 -10.41 -2.34 -14.27
CA ARG A 166 -10.52 -3.63 -13.56
C ARG A 166 -11.83 -3.67 -12.80
N ALA A 167 -12.51 -4.81 -12.81
CA ALA A 167 -13.71 -4.99 -12.01
C ALA A 167 -13.37 -4.91 -10.51
N GLY A 168 -14.17 -4.13 -9.77
CA GLY A 168 -14.01 -3.97 -8.33
C GLY A 168 -12.86 -3.05 -7.88
N ASP A 169 -12.28 -2.25 -8.79
CA ASP A 169 -11.28 -1.24 -8.42
C ASP A 169 -11.99 0.07 -7.99
N PRO A 170 -11.91 0.49 -6.71
CA PRO A 170 -12.47 1.75 -6.24
C PRO A 170 -11.75 2.95 -6.87
N ALA A 171 -12.50 4.05 -7.09
CA ALA A 171 -11.91 5.29 -7.58
C ALA A 171 -10.83 5.85 -6.64
N GLN A 172 -11.05 5.77 -5.32
CA GLN A 172 -10.15 6.33 -4.33
C GLN A 172 -10.03 5.42 -3.11
N LEU A 173 -8.80 5.18 -2.66
CA LEU A 173 -8.50 4.53 -1.38
C LEU A 173 -7.42 5.33 -0.65
N ILE A 174 -7.83 6.11 0.35
CA ILE A 174 -6.97 6.98 1.16
C ILE A 174 -7.29 6.72 2.63
N ALA A 175 -6.25 6.48 3.45
CA ALA A 175 -6.40 6.19 4.87
C ALA A 175 -6.53 7.46 5.72
N SER A 176 -7.30 7.38 6.81
CA SER A 176 -7.00 8.17 8.00
C SER A 176 -6.12 7.34 8.93
N SER A 177 -4.94 7.85 9.26
CA SER A 177 -4.01 7.22 10.20
C SER A 177 -3.99 7.91 11.56
N GLU A 178 -5.00 8.73 11.85
CA GLU A 178 -5.08 9.52 13.07
C GLU A 178 -5.04 8.64 14.34
N LYS A 179 -5.71 7.50 14.29
CA LYS A 179 -5.69 6.53 15.39
C LYS A 179 -4.30 5.92 15.61
N ALA A 180 -3.59 5.57 14.55
CA ALA A 180 -2.22 5.06 14.66
C ALA A 180 -1.28 6.14 15.23
N ARG A 181 -1.43 7.39 14.80
CA ARG A 181 -0.66 8.52 15.32
C ARG A 181 -0.91 8.78 16.79
N SER A 182 -2.17 8.83 17.21
CA SER A 182 -2.55 9.16 18.59
C SER A 182 -2.31 8.03 19.59
N VAL A 183 -2.49 6.77 19.19
CA VAL A 183 -2.42 5.60 20.10
C VAL A 183 -1.05 4.94 20.07
N LEU A 184 -0.45 4.74 18.90
CA LEU A 184 0.85 4.09 18.74
C LEU A 184 2.02 5.10 18.73
N GLY A 185 1.75 6.41 18.56
CA GLY A 185 2.79 7.40 18.31
C GLY A 185 3.45 7.22 16.93
N TRP A 186 2.76 6.60 15.98
CA TRP A 186 3.32 6.33 14.66
C TRP A 186 3.32 7.59 13.79
N HIS A 187 4.49 7.95 13.28
CA HIS A 187 4.68 9.08 12.39
C HIS A 187 5.49 8.63 11.17
N PRO A 188 4.87 8.49 9.98
CA PRO A 188 5.61 8.14 8.77
C PRO A 188 6.62 9.24 8.42
N GLU A 189 7.85 8.84 8.12
CA GLU A 189 8.96 9.73 7.78
C GLU A 189 9.22 9.80 6.27
N HIS A 190 8.73 8.80 5.50
CA HIS A 190 8.97 8.64 4.07
C HIS A 190 7.67 8.78 3.26
N ALA A 191 7.00 9.94 3.38
CA ALA A 191 5.71 10.19 2.72
C ALA A 191 5.84 10.76 1.29
N ASP A 192 7.03 11.20 0.89
CA ASP A 192 7.27 11.79 -0.42
C ASP A 192 7.30 10.71 -1.52
N LEU A 193 6.47 10.90 -2.55
CA LEU A 193 6.33 9.92 -3.64
C LEU A 193 7.63 9.77 -4.44
N GLU A 194 8.39 10.85 -4.62
CA GLU A 194 9.67 10.82 -5.34
C GLU A 194 10.71 9.99 -4.58
N GLU A 195 10.78 10.16 -3.25
CA GLU A 195 11.63 9.34 -2.37
C GLU A 195 11.22 7.87 -2.40
N ILE A 196 9.93 7.57 -2.28
CA ILE A 196 9.39 6.21 -2.36
C ILE A 196 9.83 5.53 -3.66
N ILE A 197 9.64 6.21 -4.80
CA ILE A 197 10.01 5.66 -6.11
C ILE A 197 11.52 5.56 -6.27
N ALA A 198 12.30 6.52 -5.74
CA ALA A 198 13.75 6.49 -5.81
C ALA A 198 14.35 5.29 -5.07
N THR A 199 13.86 4.99 -3.85
CA THR A 199 14.31 3.81 -3.10
C THR A 199 13.93 2.51 -3.81
N ALA A 200 12.68 2.41 -4.34
CA ALA A 200 12.25 1.28 -5.14
C ALA A 200 13.11 1.11 -6.41
N TRP A 201 13.40 2.21 -7.12
CA TRP A 201 14.24 2.18 -8.31
C TRP A 201 15.67 1.72 -7.99
N ASN A 202 16.26 2.22 -6.90
CA ASN A 202 17.57 1.76 -6.46
C ASN A 202 17.63 0.24 -6.23
N TRP A 203 16.58 -0.34 -5.64
CA TRP A 203 16.46 -1.80 -5.51
C TRP A 203 16.31 -2.50 -6.86
N HIS A 204 15.26 -2.17 -7.62
CA HIS A 204 14.92 -2.88 -8.86
C HIS A 204 15.98 -2.78 -9.95
N LYS A 205 16.70 -1.66 -10.03
CA LYS A 205 17.81 -1.46 -10.97
C LYS A 205 18.97 -2.43 -10.72
N HIS A 206 19.25 -2.76 -9.46
CA HIS A 206 20.34 -3.66 -9.09
C HIS A 206 19.89 -5.12 -8.91
N HIS A 207 18.59 -5.33 -8.75
CA HIS A 207 17.97 -6.64 -8.54
C HIS A 207 16.79 -6.87 -9.48
N PRO A 208 16.99 -6.83 -10.82
CA PRO A 208 15.90 -6.94 -11.79
C PRO A 208 15.13 -8.27 -11.69
N HIS A 209 15.73 -9.29 -11.13
CA HIS A 209 15.13 -10.61 -10.91
C HIS A 209 14.89 -10.94 -9.42
N GLY A 210 14.90 -9.94 -8.55
CA GLY A 210 14.76 -10.09 -7.12
C GLY A 210 16.02 -10.57 -6.41
N PHE A 211 15.86 -11.26 -5.29
CA PHE A 211 17.00 -11.81 -4.54
C PHE A 211 17.72 -12.90 -5.34
N ALA A 212 19.04 -12.90 -5.29
CA ALA A 212 19.84 -14.00 -5.84
C ALA A 212 19.42 -15.33 -5.17
N LYS A 213 19.27 -16.36 -5.99
CA LYS A 213 19.01 -17.73 -5.52
C LYS A 213 20.33 -18.40 -5.18
#